data_fdf22aca41d557ebbd981141ca0fa8b4
#
_entry.id   fdf22aca41d557ebbd981141ca0fa8b4
#
_cell.length_a   1.000
_cell.length_b   1.000
_cell.length_c   1.000
_cell.angle_alpha   90.00
_cell.angle_beta   90.00
_cell.angle_gamma   90.00
#
_symmetry.space_group_name_H-M   'P 1'
#
loop_
_entity.id
_entity.type
_entity.pdbx_description
1 polymer ?
#
loop_
_entity_poly.entity_id
_entity_poly.type
_entity_poly.pdbx_seq_one_letter_code
_entity_poly.pdbx_strand_id
1 'polypeptide(L)'
;MPAHPATWALALVIISAAASSQGASQMRAAGEVCSILPDSAVAKDSLLRPPAPLVPTPEAVRGLYVNRWAALGRKMWLLIGVARTTEINSLVIDVKDDRGYLLYKSRVPLARAIGADTFMPMRTERMRAVLDTMRAHNIYPIARIVVVKDPLLAERKLDWAIKRVDKPDKPWLDKNGSPWLDPHQDGVWRYAADLACEAVGLGFSEVQLDYVRFPDESRLWREATFPLAAGRLRAQVIREQLLKTREWLRPLGVPFTIDVFGLTVADTTDMGIGQKWESFVDAADVVLPMMYPSHYAPGSYHIARPNAHPYDVIDKGLEDARHRSQGVPNAGKIVPWYQDFTLGKPRYGAAEIRAQIRGGYDNGIMSWILWNPRSVYTISALRARGALESGDTSATSPAPSVRRRREPSQPPPPAR
;
A
#
# COMPACT_ATOMS: atom_id res chain seq x y z
N MET A 1 50.02 -1.77 -63.86
CA MET A 1 48.75 -1.65 -64.58
C MET A 1 47.67 -2.28 -63.78
N PRO A 2 46.43 -1.77 -63.77
CA PRO A 2 46.07 -0.84 -62.66
C PRO A 2 45.06 -1.47 -61.65
N ALA A 3 45.03 -0.84 -60.50
CA ALA A 3 44.07 -1.09 -59.40
C ALA A 3 42.67 -0.59 -59.74
N HIS A 4 41.64 -1.23 -59.18
CA HIS A 4 40.33 -0.65 -59.07
C HIS A 4 39.86 -0.74 -57.55
N PRO A 5 39.24 0.33 -57.06
CA PRO A 5 38.96 0.48 -55.63
C PRO A 5 37.62 -0.14 -55.23
N ALA A 6 37.62 -0.59 -53.99
CA ALA A 6 36.46 -1.12 -53.29
C ALA A 6 35.44 -0.06 -52.94
N THR A 7 34.19 -0.36 -53.14
CA THR A 7 33.02 0.35 -52.65
C THR A 7 32.69 -0.12 -51.24
N TRP A 8 32.92 0.75 -50.25
CA TRP A 8 32.33 0.66 -48.92
C TRP A 8 31.30 1.78 -48.80
N ALA A 9 30.04 1.45 -48.91
CA ALA A 9 28.94 2.30 -48.39
C ALA A 9 27.63 1.50 -48.36
N LEU A 10 26.92 1.63 -47.33
CA LEU A 10 25.57 1.19 -46.92
C LEU A 10 25.50 0.01 -45.92
N ALA A 11 25.73 0.35 -44.65
CA ALA A 11 25.15 -0.39 -43.54
C ALA A 11 25.04 0.53 -42.31
N LEU A 12 24.27 1.59 -42.43
CA LEU A 12 23.99 2.46 -41.23
C LEU A 12 22.70 3.26 -41.46
N VAL A 13 21.55 2.62 -41.50
CA VAL A 13 20.23 3.24 -41.23
C VAL A 13 19.17 2.14 -41.08
N ILE A 14 19.11 1.36 -40.02
CA ILE A 14 17.90 0.61 -39.62
C ILE A 14 17.87 0.36 -38.09
N ILE A 15 18.47 1.19 -37.25
CA ILE A 15 18.33 1.03 -35.78
C ILE A 15 17.45 2.14 -35.16
N SER A 16 17.01 3.11 -35.93
CA SER A 16 16.29 4.29 -35.36
C SER A 16 14.77 4.19 -35.39
N ALA A 17 14.17 3.22 -36.09
CA ALA A 17 12.71 3.15 -36.22
C ALA A 17 12.01 2.21 -35.18
N ALA A 18 12.73 1.25 -34.60
CA ALA A 18 12.13 0.29 -33.66
C ALA A 18 11.96 0.87 -32.25
N ALA A 19 12.82 1.79 -31.82
CA ALA A 19 12.72 2.43 -30.53
C ALA A 19 11.59 3.48 -30.43
N SER A 20 11.25 4.11 -31.56
CA SER A 20 10.16 5.10 -31.64
C SER A 20 8.76 4.47 -31.67
N SER A 21 8.62 3.27 -32.24
CA SER A 21 7.34 2.56 -32.28
C SER A 21 6.95 1.92 -30.96
N GLN A 22 7.93 1.46 -30.16
CA GLN A 22 7.67 0.95 -28.82
C GLN A 22 7.29 2.09 -27.85
N GLY A 23 7.94 3.23 -27.92
CA GLY A 23 7.58 4.41 -27.13
C GLY A 23 6.18 4.94 -27.48
N ALA A 24 5.81 4.99 -28.75
CA ALA A 24 4.48 5.43 -29.19
C ALA A 24 3.37 4.42 -28.83
N SER A 25 3.66 3.11 -28.86
CA SER A 25 2.72 2.08 -28.41
C SER A 25 2.52 2.11 -26.89
N GLN A 26 3.58 2.37 -26.13
CA GLN A 26 3.52 2.53 -24.67
C GLN A 26 2.78 3.81 -24.27
N MET A 27 2.98 4.92 -24.97
CA MET A 27 2.22 6.16 -24.75
C MET A 27 0.73 6.01 -25.13
N ARG A 28 0.38 5.23 -26.16
CA ARG A 28 -1.01 4.91 -26.49
C ARG A 28 -1.67 4.05 -25.40
N ALA A 29 -0.99 3.02 -24.90
CA ALA A 29 -1.48 2.20 -23.79
C ALA A 29 -1.67 3.02 -22.50
N ALA A 30 -0.78 3.98 -22.23
CA ALA A 30 -0.90 4.93 -21.11
C ALA A 30 -2.09 5.88 -21.26
N GLY A 31 -2.35 6.38 -22.48
CA GLY A 31 -3.52 7.20 -22.79
C GLY A 31 -4.85 6.45 -22.62
N GLU A 32 -4.86 5.12 -22.87
CA GLU A 32 -6.03 4.29 -22.67
C GLU A 32 -6.33 3.99 -21.21
N VAL A 33 -5.34 3.88 -20.33
CA VAL A 33 -5.54 3.61 -18.89
C VAL A 33 -5.95 4.87 -18.16
N CYS A 34 -5.30 6.00 -18.43
CA CYS A 34 -5.59 7.27 -17.79
C CYS A 34 -6.41 8.21 -18.71
N SER A 35 -7.29 7.66 -19.54
CA SER A 35 -8.22 8.44 -20.40
C SER A 35 -9.13 9.42 -19.63
N ILE A 36 -9.14 9.30 -18.30
CA ILE A 36 -9.81 10.23 -17.39
C ILE A 36 -8.96 11.47 -17.11
N LEU A 37 -7.64 11.43 -17.40
CA LEU A 37 -6.80 12.63 -17.37
C LEU A 37 -7.15 13.45 -18.62
N PRO A 38 -7.46 14.75 -18.49
CA PRO A 38 -7.91 15.55 -19.61
C PRO A 38 -6.84 15.61 -20.69
N ASP A 39 -7.22 15.27 -21.91
CA ASP A 39 -6.49 15.74 -23.09
C ASP A 39 -6.39 17.27 -22.99
N SER A 40 -5.24 17.83 -23.34
CA SER A 40 -4.97 19.28 -23.29
C SER A 40 -6.01 20.14 -24.05
N ALA A 41 -6.84 19.50 -24.89
CA ALA A 41 -7.95 20.10 -25.63
C ALA A 41 -9.23 20.33 -24.79
N VAL A 42 -9.41 19.68 -23.62
CA VAL A 42 -10.63 19.79 -22.77
C VAL A 42 -10.46 20.82 -21.65
N ALA A 43 -9.37 21.58 -21.61
CA ALA A 43 -9.06 22.61 -20.62
C ALA A 43 -10.02 23.83 -20.59
N LYS A 44 -11.17 23.77 -21.28
CA LYS A 44 -12.19 24.84 -21.26
C LYS A 44 -13.16 24.71 -20.08
N ASP A 45 -13.17 23.61 -19.36
CA ASP A 45 -13.96 23.48 -18.15
C ASP A 45 -13.12 23.94 -16.94
N SER A 46 -13.55 24.99 -16.25
CA SER A 46 -12.85 25.67 -15.14
C SER A 46 -12.50 24.76 -13.93
N LEU A 47 -12.87 23.48 -13.99
CA LEU A 47 -12.54 22.45 -13.01
C LEU A 47 -11.19 21.75 -13.31
N LEU A 48 -10.58 22.02 -14.47
CA LEU A 48 -9.32 21.40 -14.91
C LEU A 48 -8.16 22.39 -14.82
N ARG A 49 -7.74 22.72 -13.60
CA ARG A 49 -6.38 23.23 -13.42
C ARG A 49 -5.39 22.16 -13.92
N PRO A 50 -4.27 22.56 -14.56
CA PRO A 50 -3.17 21.63 -14.79
C PRO A 50 -2.85 20.91 -13.47
N PRO A 51 -2.42 19.63 -13.53
CA PRO A 51 -2.09 18.89 -12.32
C PRO A 51 -1.12 19.74 -11.50
N ALA A 52 -1.48 19.96 -10.24
CA ALA A 52 -0.61 20.71 -9.34
C ALA A 52 0.71 19.94 -9.19
N PRO A 53 1.86 20.62 -9.03
CA PRO A 53 3.12 19.94 -8.76
C PRO A 53 2.93 18.96 -7.60
N LEU A 54 3.35 17.71 -7.78
CA LEU A 54 3.27 16.71 -6.72
C LEU A 54 4.24 17.04 -5.59
N VAL A 55 3.90 16.65 -4.36
CA VAL A 55 4.85 16.71 -3.25
C VAL A 55 5.91 15.64 -3.48
N PRO A 56 7.22 15.98 -3.46
CA PRO A 56 8.28 15.00 -3.63
C PRO A 56 8.23 13.91 -2.55
N THR A 57 8.57 12.68 -2.92
CA THR A 57 8.66 11.57 -1.95
C THR A 57 9.71 11.89 -0.88
N PRO A 58 9.35 11.90 0.41
CA PRO A 58 10.31 12.10 1.49
C PRO A 58 11.37 11.00 1.52
N GLU A 59 12.58 11.31 1.98
CA GLU A 59 13.63 10.33 2.22
C GLU A 59 13.14 9.20 3.16
N ALA A 60 12.43 9.58 4.22
CA ALA A 60 11.74 8.67 5.11
C ALA A 60 10.27 9.09 5.26
N VAL A 61 9.35 8.25 4.84
CA VAL A 61 7.90 8.44 5.01
C VAL A 61 7.52 8.14 6.46
N ARG A 62 6.95 9.14 7.16
CA ARG A 62 6.39 8.99 8.50
C ARG A 62 4.94 9.43 8.46
N GLY A 63 4.04 8.43 8.37
CA GLY A 63 2.66 8.67 7.98
C GLY A 63 1.64 8.43 9.07
N LEU A 64 0.47 9.06 8.91
CA LEU A 64 -0.74 8.76 9.67
C LEU A 64 -1.85 8.34 8.70
N TYR A 65 -2.58 7.28 9.04
CA TYR A 65 -3.76 6.88 8.31
C TYR A 65 -4.95 7.80 8.58
N VAL A 66 -5.66 8.15 7.53
CA VAL A 66 -6.85 9.02 7.56
C VAL A 66 -8.01 8.28 6.91
N ASN A 67 -8.87 7.69 7.74
CA ASN A 67 -10.07 7.04 7.23
C ASN A 67 -11.01 8.06 6.56
N ARG A 68 -11.92 7.57 5.72
CA ARG A 68 -12.87 8.40 4.98
C ARG A 68 -13.63 9.40 5.87
N TRP A 69 -14.07 9.00 7.07
CA TRP A 69 -14.82 9.86 7.99
C TRP A 69 -13.96 10.98 8.60
N ALA A 70 -12.70 10.66 8.92
CA ALA A 70 -11.74 11.67 9.37
C ALA A 70 -11.45 12.69 8.28
N ALA A 71 -11.29 12.23 7.02
CA ALA A 71 -11.06 13.08 5.87
C ALA A 71 -12.25 14.04 5.60
N LEU A 72 -13.48 13.55 5.76
CA LEU A 72 -14.71 14.37 5.59
C LEU A 72 -14.91 15.40 6.70
N GLY A 73 -14.33 15.17 7.90
CA GLY A 73 -14.59 15.97 9.10
C GLY A 73 -13.52 17.02 9.40
N ARG A 74 -13.63 17.60 10.60
CA ARG A 74 -12.61 18.51 11.17
C ARG A 74 -11.30 17.81 11.46
N LYS A 75 -11.34 16.49 11.64
CA LYS A 75 -10.17 15.67 11.98
C LYS A 75 -9.09 15.76 10.91
N MET A 76 -9.43 15.90 9.63
CA MET A 76 -8.45 16.12 8.56
C MET A 76 -7.53 17.31 8.87
N TRP A 77 -8.11 18.44 9.27
CA TRP A 77 -7.34 19.65 9.60
C TRP A 77 -6.52 19.51 10.88
N LEU A 78 -7.03 18.75 11.87
CA LEU A 78 -6.25 18.41 13.06
C LEU A 78 -5.02 17.56 12.71
N LEU A 79 -5.16 16.56 11.83
CA LEU A 79 -4.06 15.70 11.39
C LEU A 79 -3.04 16.46 10.54
N ILE A 80 -3.47 17.39 9.68
CA ILE A 80 -2.57 18.33 9.02
C ILE A 80 -1.81 19.17 10.06
N GLY A 81 -2.49 19.63 11.12
CA GLY A 81 -1.86 20.34 12.24
C GLY A 81 -0.80 19.49 12.95
N VAL A 82 -1.07 18.21 13.20
CA VAL A 82 -0.10 17.25 13.76
C VAL A 82 1.12 17.11 12.84
N ALA A 83 0.90 16.93 11.54
CA ALA A 83 1.99 16.83 10.58
C ALA A 83 2.85 18.10 10.50
N ARG A 84 2.28 19.26 10.78
CA ARG A 84 3.02 20.54 10.81
C ARG A 84 3.90 20.72 12.05
N THR A 85 3.56 20.07 13.15
CA THR A 85 4.20 20.30 14.46
C THR A 85 5.04 19.11 14.96
N THR A 86 4.98 17.97 14.26
CA THR A 86 5.69 16.75 14.64
C THR A 86 6.55 16.21 13.49
N GLU A 87 7.17 15.05 13.71
CA GLU A 87 7.95 14.31 12.71
C GLU A 87 7.11 13.71 11.56
N ILE A 88 5.78 13.78 11.66
CA ILE A 88 4.88 13.30 10.59
C ILE A 88 5.05 14.18 9.36
N ASN A 89 5.26 13.53 8.22
CA ASN A 89 5.42 14.19 6.94
C ASN A 89 4.49 13.62 5.84
N SER A 90 3.61 12.68 6.20
CA SER A 90 2.73 12.02 5.26
C SER A 90 1.36 11.73 5.85
N LEU A 91 0.32 11.77 5.01
CA LEU A 91 -1.03 11.31 5.35
C LEU A 91 -1.51 10.31 4.30
N VAL A 92 -1.89 9.11 4.75
CA VAL A 92 -2.50 8.06 3.92
C VAL A 92 -4.00 8.20 4.00
N ILE A 93 -4.63 8.62 2.92
CA ILE A 93 -6.05 9.00 2.90
C ILE A 93 -6.85 7.94 2.14
N ASP A 94 -7.92 7.42 2.76
CA ASP A 94 -8.87 6.55 2.07
C ASP A 94 -9.57 7.29 0.93
N VAL A 95 -9.12 7.06 -0.29
CA VAL A 95 -9.81 7.49 -1.52
C VAL A 95 -11.00 6.59 -1.80
N LYS A 96 -10.82 5.26 -1.62
CA LYS A 96 -11.88 4.26 -1.66
C LYS A 96 -11.82 3.38 -0.42
N ASP A 97 -12.90 3.33 0.35
CA ASP A 97 -13.00 2.53 1.55
C ASP A 97 -13.35 1.05 1.26
N ASP A 98 -13.36 0.19 2.30
CA ASP A 98 -13.64 -1.25 2.22
C ASP A 98 -15.13 -1.59 2.08
N ARG A 99 -15.98 -0.59 1.90
CA ARG A 99 -17.40 -0.73 1.53
C ARG A 99 -17.62 -0.35 0.07
N GLY A 100 -16.59 0.09 -0.66
CA GLY A 100 -16.63 0.51 -2.04
C GLY A 100 -16.98 1.98 -2.26
N TYR A 101 -17.12 2.80 -1.21
CA TYR A 101 -17.46 4.22 -1.36
C TYR A 101 -16.23 5.09 -1.52
N LEU A 102 -16.33 6.06 -2.43
CA LEU A 102 -15.29 7.04 -2.71
C LEU A 102 -15.39 8.24 -1.76
N LEU A 103 -14.22 8.82 -1.48
CA LEU A 103 -14.12 10.02 -0.64
C LEU A 103 -14.72 11.26 -1.31
N TYR A 104 -14.65 11.35 -2.64
CA TYR A 104 -15.03 12.52 -3.42
C TYR A 104 -15.87 12.13 -4.65
N LYS A 105 -16.47 13.13 -5.32
CA LYS A 105 -17.17 12.95 -6.60
C LYS A 105 -16.19 12.51 -7.68
N SER A 106 -16.45 11.35 -8.28
CA SER A 106 -15.55 10.74 -9.27
C SER A 106 -15.97 11.06 -10.70
N ARG A 107 -14.99 11.06 -11.60
CA ARG A 107 -15.17 11.09 -13.05
C ARG A 107 -15.06 9.70 -13.69
N VAL A 108 -14.59 8.70 -12.93
CA VAL A 108 -14.48 7.32 -13.38
C VAL A 108 -15.87 6.79 -13.74
N PRO A 109 -16.10 6.38 -15.01
CA PRO A 109 -17.44 5.98 -15.45
C PRO A 109 -18.04 4.85 -14.63
N LEU A 110 -17.26 3.84 -14.29
CA LEU A 110 -17.71 2.70 -13.47
C LEU A 110 -18.09 3.15 -12.05
N ALA A 111 -17.29 4.01 -11.42
CA ALA A 111 -17.58 4.55 -10.09
C ALA A 111 -18.94 5.24 -10.04
N ARG A 112 -19.24 6.05 -11.06
CA ARG A 112 -20.53 6.75 -11.20
C ARG A 112 -21.68 5.78 -11.47
N ALA A 113 -21.45 4.81 -12.36
CA ALA A 113 -22.47 3.83 -12.75
C ALA A 113 -22.92 2.95 -11.56
N ILE A 114 -22.01 2.59 -10.66
CA ILE A 114 -22.34 1.80 -9.46
C ILE A 114 -22.74 2.66 -8.26
N GLY A 115 -22.63 3.99 -8.35
CA GLY A 115 -22.97 4.90 -7.27
C GLY A 115 -21.91 4.99 -6.16
N ALA A 116 -20.64 4.62 -6.44
CA ALA A 116 -19.56 4.65 -5.44
C ALA A 116 -19.30 6.05 -4.87
N ASP A 117 -19.62 7.09 -5.62
CA ASP A 117 -19.44 8.50 -5.25
C ASP A 117 -20.71 9.18 -4.75
N THR A 118 -21.73 8.41 -4.32
CA THR A 118 -23.02 8.97 -3.90
C THR A 118 -23.18 9.10 -2.38
N PHE A 119 -22.46 8.28 -1.62
CA PHE A 119 -22.60 8.28 -0.17
C PHE A 119 -21.69 9.34 0.47
N MET A 120 -22.24 10.51 0.79
CA MET A 120 -21.57 11.64 1.44
C MET A 120 -20.18 11.95 0.85
N PRO A 121 -20.06 12.21 -0.45
CA PRO A 121 -18.76 12.52 -1.04
C PRO A 121 -18.30 13.92 -0.62
N MET A 122 -16.98 14.08 -0.46
CA MET A 122 -16.36 15.40 -0.36
C MET A 122 -16.55 16.17 -1.68
N ARG A 123 -16.80 17.48 -1.60
CA ARG A 123 -16.78 18.33 -2.78
C ARG A 123 -15.36 18.40 -3.34
N THR A 124 -15.23 18.38 -4.66
CA THR A 124 -13.92 18.35 -5.34
C THR A 124 -13.05 19.55 -4.96
N GLU A 125 -13.64 20.74 -4.82
CA GLU A 125 -12.94 21.96 -4.42
C GLU A 125 -12.36 21.84 -3.01
N ARG A 126 -13.08 21.17 -2.09
CA ARG A 126 -12.58 20.92 -0.74
C ARG A 126 -11.45 19.90 -0.74
N MET A 127 -11.52 18.86 -1.57
CA MET A 127 -10.43 17.89 -1.72
C MET A 127 -9.17 18.58 -2.23
N ARG A 128 -9.30 19.44 -3.25
CA ARG A 128 -8.19 20.25 -3.75
C ARG A 128 -7.61 21.16 -2.68
N ALA A 129 -8.45 21.87 -1.92
CA ALA A 129 -7.97 22.74 -0.84
C ALA A 129 -7.19 21.96 0.23
N VAL A 130 -7.59 20.71 0.55
CA VAL A 130 -6.85 19.84 1.45
C VAL A 130 -5.48 19.50 0.85
N LEU A 131 -5.42 19.03 -0.40
CA LEU A 131 -4.16 18.67 -1.07
C LEU A 131 -3.25 19.89 -1.29
N ASP A 132 -3.80 21.06 -1.63
CA ASP A 132 -3.06 22.32 -1.74
C ASP A 132 -2.44 22.71 -0.40
N THR A 133 -3.18 22.56 0.70
CA THR A 133 -2.65 22.81 2.05
C THR A 133 -1.55 21.84 2.41
N MET A 134 -1.73 20.53 2.11
CA MET A 134 -0.69 19.53 2.33
C MET A 134 0.58 19.88 1.55
N ARG A 135 0.45 20.24 0.28
CA ARG A 135 1.57 20.66 -0.57
C ARG A 135 2.29 21.91 -0.03
N ALA A 136 1.54 22.93 0.38
CA ALA A 136 2.11 24.17 0.95
C ALA A 136 2.94 23.91 2.22
N HIS A 137 2.71 22.78 2.90
CA HIS A 137 3.43 22.39 4.10
C HIS A 137 4.35 21.18 3.91
N ASN A 138 4.62 20.75 2.66
CA ASN A 138 5.42 19.57 2.31
C ASN A 138 4.93 18.30 3.02
N ILE A 139 3.62 18.14 3.15
CA ILE A 139 2.99 16.92 3.67
C ILE A 139 2.65 16.02 2.49
N TYR A 140 3.25 14.85 2.44
CA TYR A 140 3.16 13.88 1.34
C TYR A 140 1.80 13.16 1.34
N PRO A 141 0.93 13.36 0.32
CA PRO A 141 -0.39 12.76 0.26
C PRO A 141 -0.33 11.41 -0.44
N ILE A 142 -0.77 10.35 0.24
CA ILE A 142 -0.86 8.99 -0.27
C ILE A 142 -2.34 8.63 -0.47
N ALA A 143 -2.70 8.20 -1.68
CA ALA A 143 -4.05 7.75 -2.02
C ALA A 143 -4.19 6.25 -1.72
N ARG A 144 -4.92 5.89 -0.65
CA ARG A 144 -5.23 4.49 -0.36
C ARG A 144 -6.52 4.07 -1.04
N ILE A 145 -6.45 2.96 -1.80
CA ILE A 145 -7.57 2.41 -2.58
C ILE A 145 -7.73 0.93 -2.22
N VAL A 146 -8.86 0.58 -1.64
CA VAL A 146 -9.21 -0.83 -1.39
C VAL A 146 -9.62 -1.50 -2.70
N VAL A 147 -9.02 -2.67 -3.03
CA VAL A 147 -9.20 -3.33 -4.33
C VAL A 147 -10.30 -4.39 -4.28
N VAL A 148 -10.01 -5.55 -3.70
CA VAL A 148 -10.87 -6.73 -3.81
C VAL A 148 -12.06 -6.72 -2.85
N LYS A 149 -11.93 -6.09 -1.68
CA LYS A 149 -13.04 -5.95 -0.75
C LYS A 149 -13.90 -4.75 -1.13
N ASP A 150 -14.80 -4.95 -2.07
CA ASP A 150 -15.73 -3.93 -2.57
C ASP A 150 -17.14 -4.51 -2.71
N PRO A 151 -17.90 -4.55 -1.61
CA PRO A 151 -19.27 -5.11 -1.62
C PRO A 151 -20.19 -4.33 -2.56
N LEU A 152 -20.03 -3.02 -2.69
CA LEU A 152 -20.85 -2.21 -3.59
C LEU A 152 -20.69 -2.64 -5.05
N LEU A 153 -19.45 -2.81 -5.52
CA LEU A 153 -19.19 -3.27 -6.89
C LEU A 153 -19.61 -4.74 -7.05
N ALA A 154 -19.35 -5.60 -6.04
CA ALA A 154 -19.72 -7.00 -6.09
C ALA A 154 -21.24 -7.22 -6.20
N GLU A 155 -22.06 -6.37 -5.56
CA GLU A 155 -23.52 -6.39 -5.68
C GLU A 155 -24.01 -5.86 -7.05
N ARG A 156 -23.31 -4.88 -7.62
CA ARG A 156 -23.69 -4.26 -8.91
C ARG A 156 -23.20 -5.05 -10.12
N LYS A 157 -22.11 -5.82 -9.95
CA LYS A 157 -21.51 -6.68 -10.97
C LYS A 157 -21.28 -8.09 -10.43
N LEU A 158 -22.37 -8.85 -10.34
CA LEU A 158 -22.33 -10.22 -9.80
C LEU A 158 -21.39 -11.16 -10.58
N ASP A 159 -21.16 -10.90 -11.86
CA ASP A 159 -20.19 -11.61 -12.68
C ASP A 159 -18.73 -11.38 -12.24
N TRP A 160 -18.46 -10.30 -11.50
CA TRP A 160 -17.15 -9.98 -10.93
C TRP A 160 -16.99 -10.42 -9.46
N ALA A 161 -18.08 -10.81 -8.82
CA ALA A 161 -18.07 -11.28 -7.44
C ALA A 161 -17.56 -12.73 -7.32
N ILE A 162 -16.95 -13.05 -6.19
CA ILE A 162 -16.73 -14.43 -5.78
C ILE A 162 -18.10 -15.10 -5.65
N LYS A 163 -18.28 -16.27 -6.26
CA LYS A 163 -19.57 -16.97 -6.34
C LYS A 163 -19.64 -18.13 -5.41
N ARG A 164 -20.83 -18.47 -4.96
CA ARG A 164 -21.06 -19.68 -4.19
C ARG A 164 -21.03 -20.93 -5.09
N VAL A 165 -20.50 -22.03 -4.57
CA VAL A 165 -20.53 -23.35 -5.26
C VAL A 165 -21.95 -23.86 -5.39
N ASP A 166 -22.75 -23.77 -4.31
CA ASP A 166 -24.12 -24.29 -4.26
C ASP A 166 -25.18 -23.40 -4.95
N LYS A 167 -24.85 -22.12 -5.17
CA LYS A 167 -25.72 -21.12 -5.80
C LYS A 167 -24.88 -20.15 -6.63
N PRO A 168 -24.46 -20.52 -7.86
CA PRO A 168 -23.57 -19.68 -8.69
C PRO A 168 -24.16 -18.35 -9.15
N ASP A 169 -25.46 -18.17 -9.02
CA ASP A 169 -26.19 -16.92 -9.23
C ASP A 169 -26.13 -15.95 -8.04
N LYS A 170 -25.52 -16.37 -6.91
CA LYS A 170 -25.35 -15.56 -5.70
C LYS A 170 -23.88 -15.35 -5.37
N PRO A 171 -23.54 -14.18 -4.84
CA PRO A 171 -22.18 -13.93 -4.34
C PRO A 171 -21.91 -14.77 -3.09
N TRP A 172 -20.67 -15.17 -2.91
CA TRP A 172 -20.19 -15.64 -1.63
C TRP A 172 -20.09 -14.47 -0.65
N LEU A 173 -20.48 -14.69 0.60
CA LEU A 173 -20.46 -13.65 1.65
C LEU A 173 -19.46 -14.02 2.73
N ASP A 174 -18.69 -13.03 3.20
CA ASP A 174 -17.79 -13.20 4.33
C ASP A 174 -18.54 -13.37 5.66
N LYS A 175 -17.84 -13.58 6.77
CA LYS A 175 -18.42 -13.75 8.12
C LYS A 175 -19.27 -12.55 8.58
N ASN A 176 -19.10 -11.39 7.96
CA ASN A 176 -19.86 -10.19 8.26
C ASN A 176 -21.06 -9.99 7.29
N GLY A 177 -21.30 -10.98 6.41
CA GLY A 177 -22.34 -10.91 5.40
C GLY A 177 -22.01 -10.02 4.19
N SER A 178 -20.74 -9.73 3.95
CA SER A 178 -20.29 -8.82 2.90
C SER A 178 -19.77 -9.60 1.68
N PRO A 179 -20.21 -9.32 0.45
CA PRO A 179 -19.66 -9.92 -0.75
C PRO A 179 -18.28 -9.34 -1.08
N TRP A 180 -17.48 -10.14 -1.79
CA TRP A 180 -16.14 -9.78 -2.25
C TRP A 180 -16.04 -9.97 -3.76
N LEU A 181 -15.15 -9.20 -4.38
CA LEU A 181 -14.80 -9.36 -5.79
C LEU A 181 -13.84 -10.54 -5.97
N ASP A 182 -13.90 -11.17 -7.15
CA ASP A 182 -12.97 -12.22 -7.53
C ASP A 182 -11.63 -11.61 -7.99
N PRO A 183 -10.50 -11.89 -7.30
CA PRO A 183 -9.19 -11.35 -7.68
C PRO A 183 -8.72 -11.75 -9.08
N HIS A 184 -9.33 -12.77 -9.71
CA HIS A 184 -9.02 -13.16 -11.08
C HIS A 184 -9.57 -12.21 -12.15
N GLN A 185 -10.48 -11.30 -11.78
CA GLN A 185 -11.13 -10.37 -12.71
C GLN A 185 -10.22 -9.17 -13.00
N ASP A 186 -9.71 -9.06 -14.20
CA ASP A 186 -8.89 -7.92 -14.63
C ASP A 186 -9.62 -6.58 -14.45
N GLY A 187 -10.95 -6.57 -14.66
CA GLY A 187 -11.77 -5.38 -14.49
C GLY A 187 -11.76 -4.78 -13.08
N VAL A 188 -11.58 -5.61 -12.04
CA VAL A 188 -11.46 -5.16 -10.64
C VAL A 188 -10.19 -4.32 -10.45
N TRP A 189 -9.07 -4.80 -10.96
CA TRP A 189 -7.77 -4.13 -10.87
C TRP A 189 -7.70 -2.90 -11.77
N ARG A 190 -8.33 -2.99 -12.96
CA ARG A 190 -8.47 -1.84 -13.86
C ARG A 190 -9.26 -0.72 -13.23
N TYR A 191 -10.36 -1.02 -12.55
CA TYR A 191 -11.14 -0.03 -11.81
C TYR A 191 -10.32 0.66 -10.72
N ALA A 192 -9.50 -0.09 -9.98
CA ALA A 192 -8.58 0.50 -9.00
C ALA A 192 -7.53 1.40 -9.67
N ALA A 193 -7.00 0.99 -10.83
CA ALA A 193 -6.06 1.81 -11.60
C ALA A 193 -6.70 3.11 -12.12
N ASP A 194 -7.94 3.06 -12.60
CA ASP A 194 -8.67 4.25 -13.05
C ASP A 194 -8.89 5.25 -11.89
N LEU A 195 -9.22 4.76 -10.70
CA LEU A 195 -9.33 5.59 -9.50
C LEU A 195 -7.97 6.17 -9.07
N ALA A 196 -6.90 5.40 -9.21
CA ALA A 196 -5.54 5.86 -8.95
C ALA A 196 -5.13 7.00 -9.90
N CYS A 197 -5.43 6.86 -11.20
CA CYS A 197 -5.21 7.93 -12.19
C CYS A 197 -5.94 9.22 -11.78
N GLU A 198 -7.21 9.10 -11.39
CA GLU A 198 -8.00 10.24 -10.92
C GLU A 198 -7.39 10.89 -9.67
N ALA A 199 -6.97 10.09 -8.69
CA ALA A 199 -6.36 10.58 -7.45
C ALA A 199 -5.06 11.35 -7.71
N VAL A 200 -4.17 10.82 -8.56
CA VAL A 200 -2.93 11.51 -8.96
C VAL A 200 -3.26 12.81 -9.71
N GLY A 201 -4.26 12.80 -10.59
CA GLY A 201 -4.76 14.00 -11.26
C GLY A 201 -5.34 15.07 -10.32
N LEU A 202 -5.76 14.71 -9.11
CA LEU A 202 -6.18 15.64 -8.07
C LEU A 202 -5.01 16.20 -7.24
N GLY A 203 -3.83 15.54 -7.25
CA GLY A 203 -2.63 15.98 -6.55
C GLY A 203 -2.10 15.02 -5.49
N PHE A 204 -2.57 13.77 -5.44
CA PHE A 204 -1.91 12.73 -4.66
C PHE A 204 -0.56 12.36 -5.27
N SER A 205 0.43 12.11 -4.43
CA SER A 205 1.83 11.89 -4.83
C SER A 205 2.24 10.41 -4.82
N GLU A 206 1.38 9.53 -4.30
CA GLU A 206 1.60 8.09 -4.22
C GLU A 206 0.26 7.35 -4.29
N VAL A 207 0.27 6.16 -4.89
CA VAL A 207 -0.87 5.25 -4.96
C VAL A 207 -0.58 4.02 -4.11
N GLN A 208 -1.44 3.76 -3.13
CA GLN A 208 -1.35 2.65 -2.21
C GLN A 208 -2.58 1.76 -2.34
N LEU A 209 -2.39 0.50 -2.76
CA LEU A 209 -3.47 -0.47 -2.90
C LEU A 209 -3.55 -1.37 -1.67
N ASP A 210 -4.74 -1.49 -1.11
CA ASP A 210 -5.03 -2.42 -0.03
C ASP A 210 -6.05 -3.48 -0.45
N TYR A 211 -6.16 -4.55 0.35
CA TYR A 211 -6.95 -5.74 0.04
C TYR A 211 -6.56 -6.38 -1.31
N VAL A 212 -5.27 -6.39 -1.60
CA VAL A 212 -4.66 -7.08 -2.74
C VAL A 212 -4.48 -8.56 -2.39
N ARG A 213 -5.61 -9.26 -2.13
CA ARG A 213 -5.66 -10.61 -1.60
C ARG A 213 -7.04 -11.26 -1.72
N PHE A 214 -7.09 -12.56 -1.54
CA PHE A 214 -8.34 -13.29 -1.31
C PHE A 214 -8.86 -13.05 0.12
N PRO A 215 -10.16 -13.32 0.38
CA PRO A 215 -10.73 -13.29 1.72
C PRO A 215 -9.98 -14.22 2.69
N ASP A 216 -9.77 -13.75 3.92
CA ASP A 216 -9.12 -14.51 4.99
C ASP A 216 -10.15 -15.33 5.78
N GLU A 217 -10.69 -16.34 5.11
CA GLU A 217 -11.66 -17.26 5.71
C GLU A 217 -11.48 -18.69 5.15
N SER A 218 -11.15 -19.63 6.02
CA SER A 218 -10.88 -21.04 5.64
C SER A 218 -12.06 -21.70 4.92
N ARG A 219 -13.32 -21.29 5.21
CA ARG A 219 -14.52 -21.82 4.55
C ARG A 219 -14.64 -21.41 3.08
N LEU A 220 -13.96 -20.33 2.66
CA LEU A 220 -13.98 -19.82 1.28
C LEU A 220 -13.74 -20.96 0.26
N TRP A 221 -12.76 -21.80 0.52
CA TRP A 221 -12.31 -22.83 -0.43
C TRP A 221 -13.28 -24.01 -0.60
N ARG A 222 -14.24 -24.14 0.30
CA ARG A 222 -15.32 -25.14 0.21
C ARG A 222 -16.62 -24.55 -0.34
N GLU A 223 -16.85 -23.28 -0.10
CA GLU A 223 -18.12 -22.59 -0.36
C GLU A 223 -18.12 -21.75 -1.62
N ALA A 224 -16.92 -21.39 -2.13
CA ALA A 224 -16.78 -20.48 -3.26
C ALA A 224 -16.24 -21.19 -4.51
N THR A 225 -16.58 -20.65 -5.68
CA THR A 225 -16.03 -21.03 -6.97
C THR A 225 -15.39 -19.85 -7.66
N PHE A 226 -14.33 -20.15 -8.39
CA PHE A 226 -13.50 -19.18 -9.13
C PHE A 226 -13.37 -19.64 -10.60
N PRO A 227 -14.36 -19.35 -11.45
CA PRO A 227 -14.38 -19.84 -12.84
C PRO A 227 -13.16 -19.41 -13.67
N LEU A 228 -12.54 -18.28 -13.31
CA LEU A 228 -11.36 -17.74 -13.99
C LEU A 228 -10.02 -18.24 -13.42
N ALA A 229 -10.03 -19.12 -12.43
CA ALA A 229 -8.79 -19.62 -11.81
C ALA A 229 -7.89 -20.34 -12.82
N ALA A 230 -8.46 -21.17 -13.70
CA ALA A 230 -7.75 -21.91 -14.74
C ALA A 230 -6.51 -22.66 -14.23
N GLY A 231 -6.59 -23.21 -13.02
CA GLY A 231 -5.50 -23.94 -12.36
C GLY A 231 -4.37 -23.08 -11.78
N ARG A 232 -4.45 -21.74 -11.86
CA ARG A 232 -3.44 -20.83 -11.29
C ARG A 232 -3.48 -20.85 -9.77
N LEU A 233 -2.30 -20.82 -9.15
CA LEU A 233 -2.17 -20.64 -7.71
C LEU A 233 -2.55 -19.21 -7.31
N ARG A 234 -3.13 -19.04 -6.12
CA ARG A 234 -3.55 -17.72 -5.61
C ARG A 234 -2.42 -16.68 -5.61
N ALA A 235 -1.22 -17.07 -5.18
CA ALA A 235 -0.06 -16.18 -5.19
C ALA A 235 0.35 -15.77 -6.61
N GLN A 236 0.19 -16.66 -7.60
CA GLN A 236 0.42 -16.32 -9.01
C GLN A 236 -0.59 -15.29 -9.50
N VAL A 237 -1.88 -15.48 -9.17
CA VAL A 237 -2.94 -14.52 -9.56
C VAL A 237 -2.69 -13.15 -8.97
N ILE A 238 -2.41 -13.05 -7.67
CA ILE A 238 -2.13 -11.76 -7.03
C ILE A 238 -0.90 -11.10 -7.66
N ARG A 239 0.19 -11.86 -7.89
CA ARG A 239 1.38 -11.34 -8.58
C ARG A 239 1.06 -10.82 -9.99
N GLU A 240 0.37 -11.61 -10.81
CA GLU A 240 -0.01 -11.23 -12.17
C GLU A 240 -0.80 -9.92 -12.20
N GLN A 241 -1.76 -9.79 -11.30
CA GLN A 241 -2.60 -8.61 -11.22
C GLN A 241 -1.83 -7.38 -10.71
N LEU A 242 -0.95 -7.54 -9.75
CA LEU A 242 -0.07 -6.45 -9.28
C LEU A 242 0.85 -5.96 -10.40
N LEU A 243 1.47 -6.87 -11.14
CA LEU A 243 2.35 -6.51 -12.27
C LEU A 243 1.58 -5.80 -13.38
N LYS A 244 0.39 -6.28 -13.75
CA LYS A 244 -0.50 -5.58 -14.71
C LYS A 244 -0.84 -4.17 -14.22
N THR A 245 -1.23 -4.05 -12.95
CA THR A 245 -1.61 -2.76 -12.36
C THR A 245 -0.42 -1.81 -12.32
N ARG A 246 0.77 -2.28 -11.95
CA ARG A 246 2.01 -1.49 -11.99
C ARG A 246 2.29 -0.94 -13.39
N GLU A 247 2.14 -1.77 -14.43
CA GLU A 247 2.33 -1.35 -15.82
C GLU A 247 1.31 -0.26 -16.21
N TRP A 248 0.06 -0.39 -15.83
CA TRP A 248 -0.96 0.64 -16.08
C TRP A 248 -0.65 1.96 -15.37
N LEU A 249 -0.10 1.91 -14.15
CA LEU A 249 0.18 3.10 -13.34
C LEU A 249 1.56 3.72 -13.60
N ARG A 250 2.48 2.99 -14.22
CA ARG A 250 3.85 3.45 -14.51
C ARG A 250 3.92 4.84 -15.17
N PRO A 251 3.05 5.17 -16.15
CA PRO A 251 3.09 6.49 -16.79
C PRO A 251 2.75 7.66 -15.87
N LEU A 252 2.16 7.42 -14.71
CA LEU A 252 1.88 8.48 -13.73
C LEU A 252 3.15 9.03 -13.08
N GLY A 253 4.25 8.27 -13.07
CA GLY A 253 5.53 8.68 -12.49
C GLY A 253 5.49 8.83 -10.96
N VAL A 254 4.51 8.21 -10.29
CA VAL A 254 4.38 8.17 -8.82
C VAL A 254 4.65 6.78 -8.28
N PRO A 255 5.11 6.63 -7.03
CA PRO A 255 5.27 5.32 -6.42
C PRO A 255 3.96 4.52 -6.41
N PHE A 256 4.05 3.25 -6.79
CA PHE A 256 3.01 2.24 -6.66
C PHE A 256 3.30 1.34 -5.48
N THR A 257 2.43 1.34 -4.47
CA THR A 257 2.67 0.69 -3.19
C THR A 257 1.50 -0.21 -2.78
N ILE A 258 1.77 -1.23 -1.96
CA ILE A 258 0.77 -2.24 -1.58
C ILE A 258 0.79 -2.54 -0.09
N ASP A 259 -0.40 -2.66 0.49
CA ASP A 259 -0.61 -3.15 1.85
C ASP A 259 -0.70 -4.67 1.87
N VAL A 260 0.00 -5.30 2.80
CA VAL A 260 -0.01 -6.75 2.96
C VAL A 260 -0.16 -7.14 4.43
N PHE A 261 -0.63 -8.37 4.70
CA PHE A 261 -0.69 -8.85 6.07
C PHE A 261 0.70 -8.87 6.71
N GLY A 262 0.78 -8.42 7.97
CA GLY A 262 2.05 -8.43 8.72
C GLY A 262 2.63 -9.83 8.91
N LEU A 263 1.80 -10.86 8.97
CA LEU A 263 2.25 -12.26 9.07
C LEU A 263 2.96 -12.78 7.83
N THR A 264 2.79 -12.14 6.66
CA THR A 264 3.45 -12.54 5.41
C THR A 264 4.97 -12.52 5.50
N VAL A 265 5.52 -11.69 6.40
CA VAL A 265 6.98 -11.60 6.61
C VAL A 265 7.56 -12.86 7.25
N ALA A 266 6.78 -13.57 8.07
CA ALA A 266 7.20 -14.79 8.78
C ALA A 266 6.67 -16.07 8.12
N ASP A 267 5.47 -16.03 7.53
CA ASP A 267 4.83 -17.20 6.92
C ASP A 267 5.42 -17.46 5.52
N THR A 268 5.86 -18.68 5.27
CA THR A 268 6.45 -19.09 3.97
C THR A 268 5.41 -19.56 2.96
N THR A 269 4.14 -19.70 3.37
CA THR A 269 3.01 -20.02 2.50
C THR A 269 2.38 -18.76 1.91
N ASP A 270 1.29 -18.92 1.16
CA ASP A 270 0.47 -17.80 0.71
C ASP A 270 -0.66 -17.46 1.71
N MET A 271 -0.62 -18.03 2.92
CA MET A 271 -1.58 -17.87 4.01
C MET A 271 -3.04 -18.19 3.60
N GLY A 272 -3.25 -18.87 2.48
CA GLY A 272 -4.59 -19.08 1.90
C GLY A 272 -5.21 -17.83 1.27
N ILE A 273 -4.52 -16.70 1.23
CA ILE A 273 -5.01 -15.43 0.73
C ILE A 273 -4.27 -14.92 -0.50
N GLY A 274 -3.29 -15.67 -1.00
CA GLY A 274 -2.48 -15.30 -2.16
C GLY A 274 -1.32 -14.35 -1.84
N GLN A 275 -1.04 -14.08 -0.58
CA GLN A 275 0.07 -13.22 -0.16
C GLN A 275 1.27 -14.06 0.32
N LYS A 276 2.17 -14.41 -0.61
CA LYS A 276 3.46 -15.00 -0.31
C LYS A 276 4.55 -13.96 -0.58
N TRP A 277 5.40 -13.65 0.41
CA TRP A 277 6.36 -12.55 0.38
C TRP A 277 7.16 -12.48 -0.92
N GLU A 278 7.82 -13.57 -1.29
CA GLU A 278 8.68 -13.63 -2.48
C GLU A 278 7.90 -13.50 -3.80
N SER A 279 6.57 -13.68 -3.77
CA SER A 279 5.74 -13.59 -4.97
C SER A 279 5.29 -12.17 -5.29
N PHE A 280 5.39 -11.21 -4.36
CA PHE A 280 4.88 -9.86 -4.58
C PHE A 280 5.86 -8.74 -4.22
N VAL A 281 6.93 -9.03 -3.47
CA VAL A 281 7.82 -7.98 -2.94
C VAL A 281 8.52 -7.17 -4.04
N ASP A 282 8.68 -7.70 -5.25
CA ASP A 282 9.21 -7.03 -6.43
C ASP A 282 8.13 -6.48 -7.37
N ALA A 283 6.85 -6.74 -7.07
CA ALA A 283 5.74 -6.30 -7.90
C ALA A 283 5.29 -4.84 -7.60
N ALA A 284 5.80 -4.23 -6.53
CA ALA A 284 5.52 -2.85 -6.13
C ALA A 284 6.81 -2.11 -5.79
N ASP A 285 6.78 -0.77 -5.79
CA ASP A 285 7.93 0.06 -5.42
C ASP A 285 8.14 0.06 -3.90
N VAL A 286 7.04 -0.09 -3.14
CA VAL A 286 7.04 -0.22 -1.68
C VAL A 286 6.01 -1.25 -1.25
N VAL A 287 6.39 -2.09 -0.29
CA VAL A 287 5.51 -3.07 0.35
C VAL A 287 5.31 -2.68 1.81
N LEU A 288 4.04 -2.63 2.24
CA LEU A 288 3.67 -2.13 3.56
C LEU A 288 3.05 -3.25 4.41
N PRO A 289 3.87 -4.03 5.14
CA PRO A 289 3.35 -5.06 6.04
C PRO A 289 2.62 -4.43 7.23
N MET A 290 1.38 -4.88 7.49
CA MET A 290 0.53 -4.45 8.60
C MET A 290 0.96 -5.16 9.90
N MET A 291 2.02 -4.67 10.53
CA MET A 291 2.66 -5.30 11.68
C MET A 291 2.04 -4.83 13.00
N TYR A 292 0.85 -5.35 13.30
CA TYR A 292 0.14 -5.00 14.53
C TYR A 292 0.36 -6.09 15.59
N PRO A 293 1.12 -5.84 16.68
CA PRO A 293 1.44 -6.87 17.67
C PRO A 293 0.23 -7.58 18.27
N SER A 294 -0.94 -6.91 18.35
CA SER A 294 -2.18 -7.51 18.82
C SER A 294 -2.77 -8.58 17.86
N HIS A 295 -2.29 -8.67 16.63
CA HIS A 295 -2.76 -9.63 15.61
C HIS A 295 -1.88 -10.89 15.52
N TYR A 296 -0.79 -10.93 16.28
CA TYR A 296 0.07 -12.12 16.36
C TYR A 296 -0.43 -13.06 17.44
N ALA A 297 -0.53 -14.34 17.10
CA ALA A 297 -0.95 -15.38 18.04
C ALA A 297 0.06 -15.56 19.18
N PRO A 298 -0.37 -15.98 20.38
CA PRO A 298 0.55 -16.42 21.43
C PRO A 298 1.56 -17.44 20.90
N GLY A 299 2.84 -17.26 21.20
CA GLY A 299 3.93 -18.11 20.70
C GLY A 299 4.57 -17.64 19.39
N SER A 300 4.00 -16.69 18.67
CA SER A 300 4.64 -16.06 17.51
C SER A 300 6.01 -15.52 17.92
N TYR A 301 7.05 -15.83 17.12
CA TYR A 301 8.44 -15.48 17.43
C TYR A 301 8.95 -15.99 18.80
N HIS A 302 8.35 -17.07 19.32
CA HIS A 302 8.59 -17.59 20.67
C HIS A 302 8.21 -16.60 21.79
N ILE A 303 7.34 -15.63 21.50
CA ILE A 303 6.84 -14.63 22.44
C ILE A 303 5.48 -15.08 22.99
N ALA A 304 5.39 -15.36 24.27
CA ALA A 304 4.14 -15.86 24.89
C ALA A 304 2.97 -14.86 24.76
N ARG A 305 3.24 -13.57 24.77
CA ARG A 305 2.25 -12.49 24.64
C ARG A 305 2.74 -11.40 23.68
N PRO A 306 2.64 -11.61 22.35
CA PRO A 306 3.18 -10.67 21.36
C PRO A 306 2.70 -9.24 21.56
N ASN A 307 1.41 -9.03 21.87
CA ASN A 307 0.85 -7.70 22.12
C ASN A 307 1.54 -6.94 23.28
N ALA A 308 2.15 -7.63 24.24
CA ALA A 308 2.90 -7.03 25.34
C ALA A 308 4.38 -6.78 25.02
N HIS A 309 4.85 -7.20 23.86
CA HIS A 309 6.23 -7.11 23.42
C HIS A 309 6.32 -6.48 22.02
N PRO A 310 5.81 -5.24 21.82
CA PRO A 310 5.71 -4.62 20.52
C PRO A 310 7.08 -4.42 19.83
N TYR A 311 8.13 -4.12 20.59
CA TYR A 311 9.48 -4.03 20.04
C TYR A 311 9.93 -5.35 19.43
N ASP A 312 9.85 -6.44 20.19
CA ASP A 312 10.36 -7.75 19.74
C ASP A 312 9.60 -8.27 18.52
N VAL A 313 8.29 -8.03 18.44
CA VAL A 313 7.47 -8.43 17.29
C VAL A 313 7.90 -7.67 16.04
N ILE A 314 8.09 -6.37 16.15
CA ILE A 314 8.50 -5.53 15.00
C ILE A 314 9.93 -5.84 14.60
N ASP A 315 10.86 -5.91 15.55
CA ASP A 315 12.28 -6.19 15.31
C ASP A 315 12.46 -7.51 14.54
N LYS A 316 11.90 -8.61 15.09
CA LYS A 316 12.01 -9.94 14.46
C LYS A 316 11.29 -10.01 13.11
N GLY A 317 10.10 -9.43 13.00
CA GLY A 317 9.36 -9.46 11.75
C GLY A 317 10.02 -8.65 10.64
N LEU A 318 10.65 -7.52 10.95
CA LEU A 318 11.39 -6.74 9.96
C LEU A 318 12.74 -7.36 9.62
N GLU A 319 13.38 -8.06 10.54
CA GLU A 319 14.56 -8.91 10.26
C GLU A 319 14.18 -9.98 9.22
N ASP A 320 13.08 -10.72 9.43
CA ASP A 320 12.59 -11.71 8.48
C ASP A 320 12.26 -11.10 7.11
N ALA A 321 11.53 -9.97 7.09
CA ALA A 321 11.18 -9.29 5.86
C ALA A 321 12.41 -8.87 5.04
N ARG A 322 13.42 -8.31 5.70
CA ARG A 322 14.69 -7.93 5.07
C ARG A 322 15.44 -9.14 4.54
N HIS A 323 15.59 -10.19 5.36
CA HIS A 323 16.28 -11.42 4.96
C HIS A 323 15.62 -12.06 3.74
N ARG A 324 14.31 -12.20 3.75
CA ARG A 324 13.54 -12.79 2.65
C ARG A 324 13.56 -11.93 1.39
N SER A 325 13.68 -10.62 1.52
CA SER A 325 13.79 -9.70 0.37
C SER A 325 15.17 -9.76 -0.30
N GLN A 326 16.24 -10.10 0.42
CA GLN A 326 17.61 -10.16 -0.13
C GLN A 326 17.76 -11.16 -1.29
N GLY A 327 16.93 -12.21 -1.30
CA GLY A 327 16.90 -13.22 -2.37
C GLY A 327 16.06 -12.84 -3.58
N VAL A 328 15.37 -11.70 -3.57
CA VAL A 328 14.44 -11.29 -4.65
C VAL A 328 15.01 -10.07 -5.38
N PRO A 329 15.36 -10.20 -6.67
CA PRO A 329 15.82 -9.06 -7.45
C PRO A 329 14.78 -7.94 -7.52
N ASN A 330 15.21 -6.69 -7.39
CA ASN A 330 14.34 -5.51 -7.43
C ASN A 330 13.23 -5.50 -6.37
N ALA A 331 13.45 -6.15 -5.23
CA ALA A 331 12.51 -6.10 -4.11
C ALA A 331 12.19 -4.64 -3.74
N GLY A 332 10.91 -4.34 -3.57
CA GLY A 332 10.42 -3.03 -3.16
C GLY A 332 10.92 -2.65 -1.77
N LYS A 333 10.91 -1.36 -1.47
CA LYS A 333 11.21 -0.85 -0.12
C LYS A 333 10.17 -1.37 0.87
N ILE A 334 10.59 -1.55 2.12
CA ILE A 334 9.68 -1.97 3.20
C ILE A 334 9.31 -0.76 4.04
N VAL A 335 8.00 -0.49 4.17
CA VAL A 335 7.44 0.57 5.03
C VAL A 335 6.36 -0.05 5.90
N PRO A 336 6.66 -0.41 7.16
CA PRO A 336 5.68 -1.09 8.01
C PRO A 336 4.57 -0.15 8.49
N TRP A 337 3.38 -0.73 8.65
CA TRP A 337 2.31 -0.15 9.43
C TRP A 337 2.48 -0.54 10.90
N TYR A 338 2.38 0.42 11.80
CA TYR A 338 2.44 0.20 13.24
C TYR A 338 1.10 0.49 13.91
N GLN A 339 0.88 -0.21 15.00
CA GLN A 339 -0.35 -0.15 15.80
C GLN A 339 -0.36 1.09 16.69
N ASP A 340 -1.33 2.01 16.50
CA ASP A 340 -1.65 3.08 17.46
C ASP A 340 -3.11 2.95 17.94
N PHE A 341 -3.46 1.78 18.44
CA PHE A 341 -4.77 1.48 19.05
C PHE A 341 -4.61 0.38 20.10
N THR A 342 -5.58 0.29 21.01
CA THR A 342 -5.61 -0.78 22.00
C THR A 342 -6.56 -1.90 21.58
N LEU A 343 -6.05 -3.12 21.47
CA LEU A 343 -6.81 -4.35 21.33
C LEU A 343 -6.27 -5.36 22.35
N GLY A 344 -7.09 -5.70 23.36
CA GLY A 344 -6.64 -6.53 24.48
C GLY A 344 -5.70 -5.79 25.44
N LYS A 345 -4.80 -6.51 26.09
CA LYS A 345 -3.81 -5.98 27.04
C LYS A 345 -2.40 -6.17 26.50
N PRO A 346 -1.47 -5.23 26.75
CA PRO A 346 -1.62 -3.98 27.54
C PRO A 346 -2.41 -2.89 26.78
N ARG A 347 -2.75 -1.82 27.50
CA ARG A 347 -3.22 -0.59 26.85
C ARG A 347 -2.04 0.06 26.11
N TYR A 348 -2.23 0.38 24.86
CA TYR A 348 -1.21 1.04 24.05
C TYR A 348 -1.19 2.54 24.33
N GLY A 349 -0.01 3.07 24.54
CA GLY A 349 0.32 4.46 24.73
C GLY A 349 1.64 4.81 24.04
N ALA A 350 2.26 5.93 24.45
CA ALA A 350 3.47 6.42 23.82
C ALA A 350 4.64 5.43 23.88
N ALA A 351 4.75 4.65 24.97
CA ALA A 351 5.83 3.69 25.15
C ALA A 351 5.75 2.55 24.12
N GLU A 352 4.56 1.98 23.91
CA GLU A 352 4.35 0.87 22.99
C GLU A 352 4.52 1.31 21.53
N ILE A 353 4.10 2.54 21.18
CA ILE A 353 4.28 3.09 19.83
C ILE A 353 5.75 3.36 19.57
N ARG A 354 6.45 4.00 20.49
CA ARG A 354 7.90 4.23 20.36
C ARG A 354 8.71 2.93 20.30
N ALA A 355 8.27 1.88 21.01
CA ALA A 355 8.89 0.57 20.96
C ALA A 355 8.81 -0.02 19.55
N GLN A 356 7.66 0.09 18.85
CA GLN A 356 7.49 -0.33 17.46
C GLN A 356 8.40 0.47 16.52
N ILE A 357 8.39 1.81 16.63
CA ILE A 357 9.22 2.70 15.81
C ILE A 357 10.71 2.35 16.00
N ARG A 358 11.15 2.10 17.23
CA ARG A 358 12.52 1.72 17.53
C ARG A 358 12.89 0.38 16.89
N GLY A 359 12.02 -0.65 16.97
CA GLY A 359 12.26 -1.93 16.29
C GLY A 359 12.47 -1.77 14.78
N GLY A 360 11.75 -0.83 14.15
CA GLY A 360 12.00 -0.45 12.75
C GLY A 360 13.36 0.19 12.55
N TYR A 361 13.73 1.16 13.36
CA TYR A 361 15.01 1.87 13.26
C TYR A 361 16.21 0.96 13.49
N ASP A 362 16.12 0.04 14.46
CA ASP A 362 17.19 -0.95 14.74
C ASP A 362 17.39 -1.91 13.54
N ASN A 363 16.36 -2.07 12.69
CA ASN A 363 16.43 -2.76 11.41
C ASN A 363 16.85 -1.88 10.22
N GLY A 364 17.18 -0.60 10.45
CA GLY A 364 17.53 0.36 9.39
C GLY A 364 16.33 0.85 8.58
N ILE A 365 15.10 0.59 9.03
CA ILE A 365 13.87 1.02 8.35
C ILE A 365 13.38 2.31 9.01
N MET A 366 13.59 3.44 8.32
CA MET A 366 13.31 4.78 8.83
C MET A 366 11.90 5.27 8.48
N SER A 367 11.22 4.59 7.56
CA SER A 367 9.87 4.88 7.10
C SER A 367 8.86 4.00 7.84
N TRP A 368 7.72 4.58 8.19
CA TRP A 368 6.62 3.87 8.87
C TRP A 368 5.32 4.65 8.78
N ILE A 369 4.19 3.97 8.99
CA ILE A 369 2.87 4.57 9.05
C ILE A 369 2.17 4.08 10.32
N LEU A 370 1.59 5.00 11.09
CA LEU A 370 0.72 4.64 12.22
C LEU A 370 -0.70 4.38 11.74
N TRP A 371 -1.27 3.27 12.18
CA TRP A 371 -2.66 2.93 11.91
C TRP A 371 -3.50 2.98 13.18
N ASN A 372 -4.61 3.69 13.08
CA ASN A 372 -5.69 3.68 14.05
C ASN A 372 -7.03 3.70 13.30
N PRO A 373 -7.94 2.74 13.52
CA PRO A 373 -9.21 2.64 12.77
C PRO A 373 -10.10 3.87 12.89
N ARG A 374 -9.92 4.68 13.94
CA ARG A 374 -10.65 5.93 14.17
C ARG A 374 -9.85 7.17 13.78
N SER A 375 -8.64 7.02 13.23
CA SER A 375 -7.69 8.11 12.94
C SER A 375 -7.51 9.05 14.17
N VAL A 376 -7.25 8.45 15.33
CA VAL A 376 -6.96 9.13 16.61
C VAL A 376 -5.61 8.64 17.10
N TYR A 377 -4.65 9.55 17.22
CA TYR A 377 -3.25 9.19 17.43
C TYR A 377 -2.72 9.64 18.79
N THR A 378 -1.74 8.91 19.28
CA THR A 378 -1.01 9.18 20.53
C THR A 378 0.10 10.18 20.24
N ILE A 379 -0.24 11.48 20.20
CA ILE A 379 0.70 12.56 19.79
C ILE A 379 1.95 12.60 20.68
N SER A 380 1.85 12.24 21.96
CA SER A 380 3.00 12.16 22.86
C SER A 380 4.04 11.10 22.50
N ALA A 381 3.73 10.21 21.54
CA ALA A 381 4.69 9.26 20.96
C ALA A 381 5.54 9.90 19.86
N LEU A 382 5.13 11.01 19.28
CA LEU A 382 5.77 11.66 18.15
C LEU A 382 6.81 12.69 18.61
N ARG A 383 7.89 12.85 17.85
CA ARG A 383 8.87 13.89 18.09
C ARG A 383 8.33 15.23 17.57
N ALA A 384 8.61 16.31 18.31
CA ALA A 384 8.32 17.64 17.82
C ALA A 384 9.21 17.98 16.57
N ARG A 385 8.69 18.71 15.63
CA ARG A 385 9.43 19.10 14.40
C ARG A 385 10.72 19.87 14.73
N GLY A 386 10.69 20.82 15.67
CA GLY A 386 11.86 21.57 16.08
C GLY A 386 12.99 20.72 16.67
N ALA A 387 12.69 19.59 17.32
CA ALA A 387 13.70 18.65 17.79
C ALA A 387 14.42 17.91 16.66
N LEU A 388 13.79 17.75 15.50
CA LEU A 388 14.41 17.18 14.31
C LEU A 388 15.40 18.18 13.66
N GLU A 389 15.05 19.44 13.65
CA GLU A 389 15.86 20.52 13.07
C GLU A 389 17.10 20.85 13.93
N SER A 390 17.00 20.68 15.25
CA SER A 390 18.12 20.92 16.19
C SER A 390 19.11 19.77 16.28
N GLY A 391 18.87 18.63 15.60
CA GLY A 391 19.73 17.45 15.70
C GLY A 391 19.75 16.80 17.08
N ASP A 392 18.78 17.12 17.95
CA ASP A 392 18.66 16.57 19.28
C ASP A 392 18.35 15.07 19.24
N THR A 393 19.40 14.26 19.34
CA THR A 393 19.33 12.80 19.40
C THR A 393 18.98 12.30 20.81
N SER A 394 18.82 13.16 21.80
CA SER A 394 18.56 12.77 23.20
C SER A 394 17.25 11.98 23.36
N ALA A 395 16.30 12.18 22.46
CA ALA A 395 15.04 11.39 22.39
C ALA A 395 15.21 10.00 21.73
N THR A 396 16.40 9.67 21.20
CA THR A 396 16.69 8.40 20.49
C THR A 396 17.74 7.55 21.17
N SER A 397 18.45 8.05 22.18
CA SER A 397 19.41 7.22 22.91
C SER A 397 18.66 6.14 23.67
N PRO A 398 18.83 4.86 23.31
CA PRO A 398 18.43 3.77 24.19
C PRO A 398 19.28 3.86 25.45
N ALA A 399 18.67 3.61 26.62
CA ALA A 399 19.47 3.17 27.75
C ALA A 399 20.34 2.00 27.27
N PRO A 400 21.65 1.97 27.60
CA PRO A 400 22.55 0.94 27.11
C PRO A 400 21.96 -0.43 27.46
N SER A 401 21.54 -1.18 26.43
CA SER A 401 21.18 -2.57 26.60
C SER A 401 22.45 -3.29 27.04
N VAL A 402 22.51 -3.69 28.30
CA VAL A 402 23.49 -4.66 28.78
C VAL A 402 23.28 -5.92 27.98
N ARG A 403 24.01 -6.06 26.87
CA ARG A 403 24.19 -7.36 26.24
C ARG A 403 24.81 -8.27 27.28
N ARG A 404 23.99 -9.06 27.96
CA ARG A 404 24.49 -10.21 28.70
C ARG A 404 25.20 -11.08 27.68
N ARG A 405 26.53 -11.07 27.70
CA ARG A 405 27.34 -12.10 27.04
C ARG A 405 26.75 -13.44 27.49
N ARG A 406 26.25 -14.24 26.56
CA ARG A 406 26.02 -15.65 26.85
C ARG A 406 27.36 -16.25 27.15
N GLU A 407 27.55 -16.63 28.40
CA GLU A 407 28.63 -17.56 28.75
C GLU A 407 28.39 -18.88 27.99
N PRO A 408 29.44 -19.49 27.44
CA PRO A 408 29.31 -20.79 26.78
C PRO A 408 28.84 -21.81 27.83
N SER A 409 27.76 -22.51 27.52
CA SER A 409 27.21 -23.60 28.32
C SER A 409 28.29 -24.67 28.52
N GLN A 410 28.62 -25.00 29.78
CA GLN A 410 29.47 -26.13 30.12
C GLN A 410 28.84 -27.44 29.64
N PRO A 411 29.64 -28.40 29.14
CA PRO A 411 29.12 -29.71 28.77
C PRO A 411 28.65 -30.49 30.02
N PRO A 412 27.63 -31.35 29.88
CA PRO A 412 27.15 -32.17 31.00
C PRO A 412 28.21 -33.15 31.49
N PRO A 413 28.22 -33.48 32.80
CA PRO A 413 29.17 -34.46 33.35
C PRO A 413 28.85 -35.87 32.83
N PRO A 414 29.87 -36.75 32.76
CA PRO A 414 29.69 -38.14 32.25
C PRO A 414 28.82 -38.96 33.21
N ALA A 415 27.90 -39.73 32.61
CA ALA A 415 27.06 -40.70 33.33
C ALA A 415 27.93 -41.76 34.04
N ARG A 416 27.58 -42.05 35.30
CA ARG A 416 28.03 -43.26 36.03
C ARG A 416 27.01 -44.37 35.86
#